data_355b670ec98e1b7bd4e384a413f7c5db
#
_entry.id   355b670ec98e1b7bd4e384a413f7c5db
#
_cell.length_a   1.000
_cell.length_b   1.000
_cell.length_c   1.000
_cell.angle_alpha   90.00
_cell.angle_beta   90.00
_cell.angle_gamma   90.00
#
_symmetry.space_group_name_H-M   'P 1'
#
loop_
_entity.id
_entity.type
_entity.pdbx_description
1 polymer ?
#
loop_
_entity_poly.entity_id
_entity_poly.type
_entity_poly.pdbx_seq_one_letter_code
_entity_poly.pdbx_strand_id
1 'polypeptide(L)'
;MKKVVALVIFWSFFIPSAFAADIKVGFVTTLTTPAAVIGNDMKNAVNLALKHLGGKAGAHNIEVVFGDDGFAPDTGKQVTDRLLKQDKVDIIAGYIWSHVLLASRKSVLDAEKILISSNAGPSQMAGKLCHENFFSASWQNNQTPMAMGEVFNREGIKSLYIMAPNYAAGKDMVAGIERTFNGQVIGKDLTKWGADAQLDFSAELAKAKVSGADGLFVFYPGAASGAFTKQYHQAGLKDLLPLYSVFTIDGISLPKLQAANFSGIVGSKVTQQWDPSLNNQANKKFVTDFKEQFGKYPSFYAAQSYDTINMIASAIVAVDGDMSDMAGLRSALKSANYNSLRGKYSYGNNNFPIQNFYLREVVEDSDGNWTTEVVDTVFINHQDPFAAECKLK
;
A
#
# COMPACT_ATOMS: atom_id res chain seq x y z
N MET A 1 -46.03 -57.74 -40.61
CA MET A 1 -46.02 -56.64 -39.62
C MET A 1 -44.63 -56.63 -38.95
N LYS A 2 -43.70 -55.76 -39.42
CA LYS A 2 -42.35 -55.67 -38.86
C LYS A 2 -42.35 -54.58 -37.75
N LYS A 3 -42.04 -54.97 -36.49
CA LYS A 3 -41.92 -54.03 -35.38
C LYS A 3 -40.52 -53.42 -35.41
N VAL A 4 -40.44 -52.10 -35.62
CA VAL A 4 -39.23 -51.32 -35.48
C VAL A 4 -39.09 -50.92 -33.98
N VAL A 5 -38.02 -51.41 -33.30
CA VAL A 5 -37.67 -50.98 -31.98
C VAL A 5 -36.68 -49.82 -32.12
N ALA A 6 -37.12 -48.62 -31.71
CA ALA A 6 -36.25 -47.45 -31.66
C ALA A 6 -35.43 -47.49 -30.33
N LEU A 7 -34.11 -47.61 -30.49
CA LEU A 7 -33.17 -47.55 -29.37
C LEU A 7 -32.88 -46.07 -29.05
N VAL A 8 -33.38 -45.53 -27.97
CA VAL A 8 -33.08 -44.18 -27.48
C VAL A 8 -31.77 -44.26 -26.68
N ILE A 9 -30.68 -43.77 -27.25
CA ILE A 9 -29.41 -43.64 -26.54
C ILE A 9 -29.45 -42.35 -25.72
N PHE A 10 -29.51 -42.46 -24.38
CA PHE A 10 -29.33 -41.37 -23.43
C PHE A 10 -27.86 -41.04 -23.36
N TRP A 11 -27.43 -39.94 -23.94
CA TRP A 11 -26.12 -39.35 -23.72
C TRP A 11 -26.13 -38.60 -22.40
N SER A 12 -25.63 -39.22 -21.34
CA SER A 12 -25.38 -38.56 -20.06
C SER A 12 -24.21 -37.59 -20.25
N PHE A 13 -24.53 -36.30 -20.31
CA PHE A 13 -23.50 -35.24 -20.18
C PHE A 13 -22.93 -35.34 -18.75
N PHE A 14 -21.75 -35.89 -18.59
CA PHE A 14 -20.95 -35.75 -17.41
C PHE A 14 -20.47 -34.25 -17.37
N ILE A 15 -21.19 -33.41 -16.62
CA ILE A 15 -20.68 -32.08 -16.22
C ILE A 15 -19.70 -32.40 -15.11
N PRO A 16 -18.38 -32.12 -15.30
CA PRO A 16 -17.44 -32.26 -14.21
C PRO A 16 -17.88 -31.27 -13.12
N SER A 17 -18.24 -31.78 -11.95
CA SER A 17 -18.42 -30.95 -10.77
C SER A 17 -17.07 -30.30 -10.48
N ALA A 18 -16.96 -29.00 -10.68
CA ALA A 18 -15.81 -28.24 -10.20
C ALA A 18 -15.79 -28.39 -8.66
N PHE A 19 -14.79 -29.09 -8.15
CA PHE A 19 -14.60 -29.21 -6.70
C PHE A 19 -14.16 -27.84 -6.18
N ALA A 20 -14.86 -27.34 -5.17
CA ALA A 20 -14.43 -26.13 -4.47
C ALA A 20 -13.02 -26.37 -3.88
N ALA A 21 -12.06 -25.54 -4.27
CA ALA A 21 -10.74 -25.56 -3.69
C ALA A 21 -10.69 -24.68 -2.43
N ASP A 22 -9.89 -25.07 -1.45
CA ASP A 22 -9.55 -24.24 -0.29
C ASP A 22 -8.21 -23.56 -0.59
N ILE A 23 -8.25 -22.27 -0.91
CA ILE A 23 -7.07 -21.50 -1.32
C ILE A 23 -6.58 -20.69 -0.13
N LYS A 24 -5.29 -20.82 0.18
CA LYS A 24 -4.64 -20.17 1.32
C LYS A 24 -3.77 -19.02 0.87
N VAL A 25 -4.01 -17.84 1.46
CA VAL A 25 -3.20 -16.63 1.26
C VAL A 25 -2.42 -16.35 2.54
N GLY A 26 -1.08 -16.39 2.46
CA GLY A 26 -0.23 -15.90 3.54
C GLY A 26 -0.14 -14.39 3.49
N PHE A 27 -0.53 -13.70 4.55
CA PHE A 27 -0.49 -12.23 4.61
C PHE A 27 0.50 -11.78 5.69
N VAL A 28 1.68 -11.28 5.24
CA VAL A 28 2.75 -10.83 6.13
C VAL A 28 2.56 -9.34 6.45
N THR A 29 2.50 -9.03 7.74
CA THR A 29 2.36 -7.64 8.23
C THR A 29 2.91 -7.54 9.65
N THR A 30 3.04 -6.32 10.20
CA THR A 30 3.53 -6.13 11.57
C THR A 30 2.34 -6.13 12.55
N LEU A 31 2.26 -7.12 13.43
CA LEU A 31 1.16 -7.26 14.41
C LEU A 31 1.61 -7.00 15.84
N THR A 32 2.91 -6.92 16.07
CA THR A 32 3.55 -6.56 17.35
C THR A 32 4.37 -5.28 17.19
N THR A 33 4.98 -4.79 18.26
CA THR A 33 5.73 -3.54 18.31
C THR A 33 4.83 -2.29 18.17
N PRO A 34 5.34 -1.06 18.39
CA PRO A 34 4.56 0.17 18.13
C PRO A 34 4.11 0.34 16.69
N ALA A 35 4.72 -0.36 15.73
CA ALA A 35 4.34 -0.35 14.32
C ALA A 35 3.07 -1.18 14.02
N ALA A 36 2.58 -1.98 14.96
CA ALA A 36 1.36 -2.79 14.83
C ALA A 36 0.10 -1.97 14.52
N VAL A 37 0.10 -0.66 14.76
CA VAL A 37 -1.01 0.23 14.39
C VAL A 37 -1.30 0.18 12.89
N ILE A 38 -0.26 0.01 12.04
CA ILE A 38 -0.41 -0.15 10.59
C ILE A 38 -0.91 -1.57 10.26
N GLY A 39 -0.25 -2.59 10.80
CA GLY A 39 -0.58 -3.98 10.51
C GLY A 39 -1.99 -4.37 10.94
N ASN A 40 -2.47 -3.84 12.06
CA ASN A 40 -3.84 -4.05 12.51
C ASN A 40 -4.85 -3.37 11.57
N ASP A 41 -4.53 -2.19 11.03
CA ASP A 41 -5.39 -1.52 10.06
C ASP A 41 -5.49 -2.32 8.74
N MET A 42 -4.35 -2.86 8.28
CA MET A 42 -4.30 -3.79 7.14
C MET A 42 -5.12 -5.06 7.40
N LYS A 43 -4.95 -5.69 8.57
CA LYS A 43 -5.69 -6.89 8.98
C LYS A 43 -7.20 -6.64 9.03
N ASN A 44 -7.62 -5.50 9.56
CA ASN A 44 -9.02 -5.09 9.58
C ASN A 44 -9.60 -5.00 8.15
N ALA A 45 -8.87 -4.41 7.23
CA ALA A 45 -9.29 -4.28 5.84
C ALA A 45 -9.32 -5.63 5.10
N VAL A 46 -8.35 -6.53 5.35
CA VAL A 46 -8.36 -7.91 4.84
C VAL A 46 -9.61 -8.64 5.32
N ASN A 47 -9.92 -8.57 6.62
CA ASN A 47 -11.10 -9.20 7.18
C ASN A 47 -12.41 -8.60 6.62
N LEU A 48 -12.44 -7.29 6.38
CA LEU A 48 -13.59 -6.64 5.74
C LEU A 48 -13.76 -7.10 4.29
N ALA A 49 -12.66 -7.24 3.54
CA ALA A 49 -12.70 -7.76 2.17
C ALA A 49 -13.23 -9.20 2.14
N LEU A 50 -12.74 -10.07 3.02
CA LEU A 50 -13.25 -11.45 3.14
C LEU A 50 -14.74 -11.48 3.51
N LYS A 51 -15.17 -10.62 4.43
CA LYS A 51 -16.59 -10.47 4.79
C LYS A 51 -17.45 -10.09 3.58
N HIS A 52 -17.00 -9.12 2.77
CA HIS A 52 -17.71 -8.68 1.57
C HIS A 52 -17.74 -9.74 0.47
N LEU A 53 -16.71 -10.59 0.38
CA LEU A 53 -16.64 -11.72 -0.54
C LEU A 53 -17.37 -12.98 -0.01
N GLY A 54 -17.87 -12.97 1.24
CA GLY A 54 -18.43 -14.15 1.88
C GLY A 54 -17.41 -15.29 2.10
N GLY A 55 -16.10 -14.93 2.24
CA GLY A 55 -15.00 -15.88 2.38
C GLY A 55 -14.68 -16.67 1.10
N LYS A 56 -15.12 -16.19 -0.08
CA LYS A 56 -15.03 -16.93 -1.34
C LYS A 56 -14.51 -16.11 -2.51
N ALA A 57 -13.93 -16.81 -3.49
CA ALA A 57 -13.69 -16.34 -4.84
C ALA A 57 -14.41 -17.26 -5.83
N GLY A 58 -15.56 -16.85 -6.35
CA GLY A 58 -16.43 -17.73 -7.11
C GLY A 58 -16.90 -18.94 -6.28
N ALA A 59 -16.61 -20.17 -6.74
CA ALA A 59 -16.93 -21.41 -6.01
C ALA A 59 -15.91 -21.76 -4.90
N HIS A 60 -14.72 -21.13 -4.89
CA HIS A 60 -13.58 -21.54 -4.07
C HIS A 60 -13.55 -20.76 -2.74
N ASN A 61 -13.13 -21.43 -1.65
CA ASN A 61 -12.96 -20.76 -0.36
C ASN A 61 -11.59 -20.04 -0.32
N ILE A 62 -11.55 -18.89 0.37
CA ILE A 62 -10.31 -18.15 0.63
C ILE A 62 -10.07 -18.14 2.14
N GLU A 63 -8.92 -18.65 2.56
CA GLU A 63 -8.41 -18.55 3.92
C GLU A 63 -7.18 -17.59 3.93
N VAL A 64 -7.12 -16.67 4.89
CA VAL A 64 -5.94 -15.81 5.08
C VAL A 64 -5.21 -16.18 6.36
N VAL A 65 -3.96 -16.59 6.22
CA VAL A 65 -3.05 -16.91 7.32
C VAL A 65 -2.12 -15.73 7.55
N PHE A 66 -2.27 -15.04 8.69
CA PHE A 66 -1.45 -13.88 9.02
C PHE A 66 -0.09 -14.29 9.58
N GLY A 67 0.93 -13.56 9.12
CA GLY A 67 2.30 -13.65 9.62
C GLY A 67 2.77 -12.32 10.19
N ASP A 68 3.31 -12.33 11.43
CA ASP A 68 3.86 -11.15 12.07
C ASP A 68 5.36 -11.03 11.78
N ASP A 69 5.76 -9.97 11.07
CA ASP A 69 7.16 -9.71 10.74
C ASP A 69 7.95 -9.01 11.86
N GLY A 70 7.27 -8.63 12.96
CA GLY A 70 7.89 -7.96 14.10
C GLY A 70 8.66 -6.69 13.73
N PHE A 71 8.40 -6.11 12.55
CA PHE A 71 9.13 -4.95 12.01
C PHE A 71 10.63 -5.24 11.71
N ALA A 72 10.99 -6.51 11.50
CA ALA A 72 12.37 -6.95 11.33
C ALA A 72 12.53 -7.83 10.07
N PRO A 73 13.56 -7.59 9.23
CA PRO A 73 13.78 -8.36 7.99
C PRO A 73 13.94 -9.85 8.22
N ASP A 74 14.71 -10.25 9.24
CA ASP A 74 14.98 -11.66 9.53
C ASP A 74 13.73 -12.38 10.01
N THR A 75 12.93 -11.74 10.89
CA THR A 75 11.65 -12.27 11.35
C THR A 75 10.67 -12.38 10.19
N GLY A 76 10.57 -11.35 9.35
CA GLY A 76 9.71 -11.37 8.16
C GLY A 76 10.07 -12.50 7.20
N LYS A 77 11.38 -12.75 6.98
CA LYS A 77 11.84 -13.89 6.18
C LYS A 77 11.47 -15.23 6.82
N GLN A 78 11.70 -15.42 8.12
CA GLN A 78 11.36 -16.65 8.84
C GLN A 78 9.85 -16.95 8.79
N VAL A 79 9.02 -15.91 8.99
CA VAL A 79 7.57 -16.01 8.91
C VAL A 79 7.12 -16.37 7.48
N THR A 80 7.73 -15.76 6.46
CA THR A 80 7.47 -16.10 5.06
C THR A 80 7.82 -17.56 4.76
N ASP A 81 8.98 -18.03 5.23
CA ASP A 81 9.41 -19.43 5.09
C ASP A 81 8.44 -20.40 5.79
N ARG A 82 7.92 -20.05 6.98
CA ARG A 82 6.90 -20.84 7.69
C ARG A 82 5.60 -20.92 6.88
N LEU A 83 5.08 -19.79 6.42
CA LEU A 83 3.85 -19.74 5.61
C LEU A 83 3.95 -20.62 4.37
N LEU A 84 5.10 -20.62 3.68
CA LEU A 84 5.33 -21.44 2.50
C LEU A 84 5.47 -22.95 2.84
N LYS A 85 6.29 -23.29 3.86
CA LYS A 85 6.72 -24.67 4.10
C LYS A 85 5.80 -25.44 5.05
N GLN A 86 5.25 -24.76 6.07
CA GLN A 86 4.41 -25.39 7.10
C GLN A 86 2.92 -25.17 6.83
N ASP A 87 2.52 -23.89 6.62
CA ASP A 87 1.12 -23.53 6.37
C ASP A 87 0.70 -23.84 4.92
N LYS A 88 1.69 -24.03 4.00
CA LYS A 88 1.52 -24.39 2.58
C LYS A 88 0.56 -23.45 1.84
N VAL A 89 0.79 -22.16 2.01
CA VAL A 89 -0.03 -21.14 1.34
C VAL A 89 0.23 -21.10 -0.17
N ASP A 90 -0.78 -20.73 -0.93
CA ASP A 90 -0.74 -20.68 -2.40
C ASP A 90 -0.19 -19.37 -2.92
N ILE A 91 -0.50 -18.27 -2.24
CA ILE A 91 -0.07 -16.91 -2.55
C ILE A 91 0.51 -16.27 -1.29
N ILE A 92 1.56 -15.47 -1.43
CA ILE A 92 2.06 -14.59 -0.37
C ILE A 92 1.70 -13.14 -0.72
N ALA A 93 1.11 -12.43 0.24
CA ALA A 93 0.75 -11.02 0.13
C ALA A 93 1.14 -10.23 1.39
N GLY A 94 0.94 -8.91 1.36
CA GLY A 94 1.18 -8.05 2.52
C GLY A 94 2.43 -7.19 2.38
N TYR A 95 3.27 -7.17 3.39
CA TYR A 95 4.51 -6.41 3.55
C TYR A 95 4.33 -4.89 3.63
N ILE A 96 4.45 -4.37 4.83
CA ILE A 96 4.46 -2.92 5.07
C ILE A 96 5.78 -2.31 4.61
N TRP A 97 6.90 -2.96 4.95
CA TRP A 97 8.23 -2.39 4.95
C TRP A 97 9.08 -2.89 3.78
N SER A 98 9.70 -1.96 3.04
CA SER A 98 10.54 -2.30 1.89
C SER A 98 11.72 -3.21 2.24
N HIS A 99 12.36 -3.02 3.40
CA HIS A 99 13.48 -3.85 3.83
C HIS A 99 13.04 -5.28 4.20
N VAL A 100 11.83 -5.46 4.75
CA VAL A 100 11.25 -6.78 5.04
C VAL A 100 10.86 -7.51 3.75
N LEU A 101 10.20 -6.82 2.83
CA LEU A 101 9.87 -7.37 1.50
C LEU A 101 11.13 -7.82 0.77
N LEU A 102 12.17 -6.97 0.73
CA LEU A 102 13.44 -7.29 0.06
C LEU A 102 14.15 -8.50 0.67
N ALA A 103 14.08 -8.70 1.98
CA ALA A 103 14.64 -9.87 2.66
C ALA A 103 13.85 -11.15 2.36
N SER A 104 12.53 -11.05 2.26
CA SER A 104 11.61 -12.20 2.13
C SER A 104 11.38 -12.64 0.68
N ARG A 105 11.51 -11.72 -0.30
CA ARG A 105 11.12 -11.95 -1.70
C ARG A 105 11.67 -13.22 -2.31
N LYS A 106 12.97 -13.52 -2.02
CA LYS A 106 13.65 -14.67 -2.63
C LYS A 106 13.01 -15.99 -2.21
N SER A 107 12.59 -16.13 -0.96
CA SER A 107 11.90 -17.34 -0.48
C SER A 107 10.61 -17.62 -1.25
N VAL A 108 9.84 -16.59 -1.61
CA VAL A 108 8.58 -16.74 -2.35
C VAL A 108 8.83 -17.02 -3.83
N LEU A 109 9.73 -16.25 -4.45
CA LEU A 109 10.01 -16.35 -5.89
C LEU A 109 10.73 -17.64 -6.26
N ASP A 110 11.67 -18.13 -5.42
CA ASP A 110 12.34 -19.42 -5.60
C ASP A 110 11.37 -20.60 -5.39
N ALA A 111 10.29 -20.42 -4.62
CA ALA A 111 9.21 -21.39 -4.47
C ALA A 111 8.17 -21.32 -5.62
N GLU A 112 8.44 -20.51 -6.66
CA GLU A 112 7.59 -20.30 -7.83
C GLU A 112 6.17 -19.83 -7.47
N LYS A 113 5.99 -19.16 -6.32
CA LYS A 113 4.71 -18.63 -5.86
C LYS A 113 4.52 -17.15 -6.25
N ILE A 114 3.28 -16.72 -6.33
CA ILE A 114 2.94 -15.31 -6.50
C ILE A 114 3.24 -14.53 -5.21
N LEU A 115 3.90 -13.39 -5.37
CA LEU A 115 4.21 -12.43 -4.31
C LEU A 115 3.50 -11.10 -4.62
N ILE A 116 2.58 -10.69 -3.75
CA ILE A 116 1.87 -9.43 -3.90
C ILE A 116 2.24 -8.47 -2.76
N SER A 117 2.89 -7.37 -3.08
CA SER A 117 3.11 -6.32 -2.09
C SER A 117 1.86 -5.45 -1.95
N SER A 118 1.26 -5.46 -0.77
CA SER A 118 0.12 -4.58 -0.47
C SER A 118 0.56 -3.16 -0.14
N ASN A 119 1.82 -2.93 0.28
CA ASN A 119 2.32 -1.60 0.60
C ASN A 119 3.73 -1.33 0.08
N ALA A 120 4.72 -2.14 0.44
CA ALA A 120 6.12 -1.88 0.12
C ALA A 120 6.37 -1.83 -1.40
N GLY A 121 6.90 -0.71 -1.90
CA GLY A 121 7.19 -0.50 -3.32
C GLY A 121 8.65 -0.11 -3.60
N PRO A 122 9.68 -0.88 -3.12
CA PRO A 122 11.06 -0.48 -3.27
C PRO A 122 11.49 -0.42 -4.74
N SER A 123 12.32 0.58 -5.07
CA SER A 123 12.85 0.84 -6.41
C SER A 123 13.52 -0.39 -7.04
N GLN A 124 14.18 -1.21 -6.23
CA GLN A 124 14.81 -2.44 -6.68
C GLN A 124 13.80 -3.43 -7.31
N MET A 125 12.62 -3.59 -6.70
CA MET A 125 11.57 -4.48 -7.22
C MET A 125 10.89 -3.93 -8.47
N ALA A 126 10.85 -2.61 -8.63
CA ALA A 126 10.33 -1.98 -9.84
C ALA A 126 11.32 -2.06 -11.02
N GLY A 127 12.62 -2.08 -10.73
CA GLY A 127 13.71 -2.10 -11.70
C GLY A 127 14.42 -3.45 -11.79
N LYS A 128 15.68 -3.48 -11.34
CA LYS A 128 16.62 -4.61 -11.55
C LYS A 128 16.20 -5.95 -10.96
N LEU A 129 15.35 -5.96 -9.94
CA LEU A 129 14.84 -7.17 -9.29
C LEU A 129 13.38 -7.46 -9.65
N CYS A 130 12.85 -6.85 -10.71
CA CYS A 130 11.51 -7.17 -11.18
C CYS A 130 11.38 -8.65 -11.51
N HIS A 131 10.22 -9.22 -11.27
CA HIS A 131 9.97 -10.64 -11.48
C HIS A 131 8.53 -10.86 -11.93
N GLU A 132 8.30 -11.82 -12.83
CA GLU A 132 6.97 -12.09 -13.39
C GLU A 132 5.94 -12.50 -12.34
N ASN A 133 6.37 -13.14 -11.25
CA ASN A 133 5.53 -13.55 -10.12
C ASN A 133 5.40 -12.48 -9.03
N PHE A 134 5.98 -11.30 -9.19
CA PHE A 134 5.82 -10.18 -8.27
C PHE A 134 4.81 -9.18 -8.80
N PHE A 135 3.89 -8.72 -7.94
CA PHE A 135 2.93 -7.64 -8.23
C PHE A 135 2.91 -6.65 -7.07
N SER A 136 2.82 -5.36 -7.39
CA SER A 136 2.51 -4.32 -6.42
C SER A 136 1.03 -3.96 -6.49
N ALA A 137 0.31 -4.07 -5.38
CA ALA A 137 -1.07 -3.58 -5.26
C ALA A 137 -1.12 -2.12 -4.77
N SER A 138 0.02 -1.47 -4.62
CA SER A 138 0.17 -0.14 -4.02
C SER A 138 0.74 0.89 -5.00
N TRP A 139 2.03 1.13 -4.93
CA TRP A 139 2.79 2.12 -5.71
C TRP A 139 4.26 1.70 -5.82
N GLN A 140 5.05 2.47 -6.57
CA GLN A 140 6.50 2.49 -6.43
C GLN A 140 6.90 3.67 -5.53
N ASN A 141 7.83 3.45 -4.61
CA ASN A 141 8.15 4.39 -3.51
C ASN A 141 8.49 5.82 -3.95
N ASN A 142 9.07 6.05 -5.13
CA ASN A 142 9.38 7.40 -5.59
C ASN A 142 8.15 8.18 -6.05
N GLN A 143 7.05 7.52 -6.46
CA GLN A 143 5.96 8.19 -7.17
C GLN A 143 5.22 9.23 -6.31
N THR A 144 4.92 8.92 -5.05
CA THR A 144 4.26 9.87 -4.15
C THR A 144 5.11 11.10 -3.85
N PRO A 145 6.41 10.98 -3.49
CA PRO A 145 7.26 12.15 -3.32
C PRO A 145 7.57 12.88 -4.64
N MET A 146 7.61 12.18 -5.79
CA MET A 146 7.68 12.87 -7.10
C MET A 146 6.47 13.79 -7.31
N ALA A 147 5.26 13.32 -6.96
CA ALA A 147 4.09 14.17 -7.02
C ALA A 147 4.21 15.37 -6.07
N MET A 148 4.79 15.21 -4.88
CA MET A 148 5.03 16.33 -3.98
C MET A 148 6.09 17.29 -4.52
N GLY A 149 7.12 16.81 -5.21
CA GLY A 149 8.10 17.67 -5.90
C GLY A 149 7.45 18.58 -6.94
N GLU A 150 6.46 18.06 -7.70
CA GLU A 150 5.67 18.90 -8.62
C GLU A 150 4.78 19.90 -7.89
N VAL A 151 4.21 19.54 -6.75
CA VAL A 151 3.45 20.49 -5.91
C VAL A 151 4.35 21.63 -5.47
N PHE A 152 5.57 21.35 -5.00
CA PHE A 152 6.53 22.38 -4.62
C PHE A 152 6.84 23.34 -5.78
N ASN A 153 7.06 22.82 -6.99
CA ASN A 153 7.32 23.64 -8.18
C ASN A 153 6.13 24.59 -8.48
N ARG A 154 4.90 24.05 -8.42
CA ARG A 154 3.66 24.84 -8.65
C ARG A 154 3.43 25.91 -7.59
N GLU A 155 3.80 25.64 -6.34
CA GLU A 155 3.68 26.59 -5.22
C GLU A 155 4.85 27.56 -5.13
N GLY A 156 5.84 27.43 -5.98
CA GLY A 156 7.00 28.34 -6.03
C GLY A 156 7.99 28.17 -4.90
N ILE A 157 7.97 27.04 -4.19
CA ILE A 157 8.97 26.68 -3.17
C ILE A 157 10.35 26.60 -3.85
N LYS A 158 11.35 27.22 -3.25
CA LYS A 158 12.71 27.28 -3.80
C LYS A 158 13.69 26.40 -3.04
N SER A 159 13.44 26.16 -1.76
CA SER A 159 14.33 25.41 -0.90
C SER A 159 13.59 24.50 0.07
N LEU A 160 14.14 23.30 0.29
CA LEU A 160 13.56 22.29 1.17
C LEU A 160 14.56 21.81 2.22
N TYR A 161 14.05 21.56 3.41
CA TYR A 161 14.65 20.67 4.39
C TYR A 161 13.91 19.33 4.36
N ILE A 162 14.64 18.20 4.33
CA ILE A 162 14.06 16.87 4.23
C ILE A 162 14.36 16.06 5.49
N MET A 163 13.36 15.39 6.06
CA MET A 163 13.53 14.43 7.14
C MET A 163 12.86 13.11 6.78
N ALA A 164 13.61 12.00 6.82
CA ALA A 164 13.09 10.67 6.51
C ALA A 164 13.83 9.57 7.29
N PRO A 165 13.24 8.39 7.50
CA PRO A 165 13.92 7.28 8.16
C PRO A 165 14.96 6.62 7.23
N ASN A 166 16.10 6.22 7.81
CA ASN A 166 17.23 5.64 7.09
C ASN A 166 17.04 4.16 6.77
N TYR A 167 16.18 3.86 5.78
CA TYR A 167 16.01 2.53 5.19
C TYR A 167 15.64 2.65 3.70
N ALA A 168 15.38 1.51 3.02
CA ALA A 168 15.17 1.52 1.57
C ALA A 168 14.07 2.51 1.14
N ALA A 169 12.89 2.47 1.77
CA ALA A 169 11.82 3.38 1.40
C ALA A 169 12.14 4.85 1.74
N GLY A 170 12.78 5.15 2.88
CA GLY A 170 13.16 6.52 3.21
C GLY A 170 14.11 7.14 2.19
N LYS A 171 15.06 6.35 1.70
CA LYS A 171 15.98 6.77 0.61
C LYS A 171 15.23 6.95 -0.70
N ASP A 172 14.29 6.06 -1.02
CA ASP A 172 13.45 6.19 -2.21
C ASP A 172 12.56 7.45 -2.14
N MET A 173 12.03 7.81 -0.94
CA MET A 173 11.23 9.04 -0.77
C MET A 173 12.06 10.30 -1.03
N VAL A 174 13.27 10.35 -0.51
CA VAL A 174 14.20 11.45 -0.80
C VAL A 174 14.52 11.54 -2.29
N ALA A 175 14.89 10.42 -2.90
CA ALA A 175 15.17 10.34 -4.33
C ALA A 175 13.98 10.76 -5.20
N GLY A 176 12.75 10.47 -4.75
CA GLY A 176 11.52 10.89 -5.44
C GLY A 176 11.38 12.41 -5.48
N ILE A 177 11.60 13.11 -4.36
CA ILE A 177 11.63 14.58 -4.34
C ILE A 177 12.71 15.10 -5.29
N GLU A 178 13.93 14.58 -5.18
CA GLU A 178 15.08 15.04 -5.98
C GLU A 178 14.91 14.79 -7.50
N ARG A 179 13.96 13.93 -7.93
CA ARG A 179 13.65 13.69 -9.35
C ARG A 179 12.79 14.78 -9.99
N THR A 180 11.91 15.41 -9.24
CA THR A 180 10.92 16.34 -9.82
C THR A 180 10.98 17.74 -9.25
N PHE A 181 11.53 17.92 -8.05
CA PHE A 181 11.69 19.24 -7.46
C PHE A 181 12.79 20.04 -8.16
N ASN A 182 12.45 21.23 -8.65
CA ASN A 182 13.38 22.11 -9.38
C ASN A 182 14.17 23.06 -8.48
N GLY A 183 13.83 23.13 -7.18
CA GLY A 183 14.54 23.97 -6.19
C GLY A 183 15.74 23.25 -5.56
N GLN A 184 16.19 23.73 -4.42
CA GLN A 184 17.35 23.21 -3.71
C GLN A 184 16.95 22.43 -2.45
N VAL A 185 17.52 21.24 -2.24
CA VAL A 185 17.49 20.55 -0.96
C VAL A 185 18.68 21.09 -0.13
N ILE A 186 18.40 22.01 0.79
CA ILE A 186 19.43 22.72 1.58
C ILE A 186 19.77 22.02 2.89
N GLY A 187 18.99 21.01 3.29
CA GLY A 187 19.26 20.16 4.45
C GLY A 187 18.55 18.82 4.36
N LYS A 188 19.20 17.78 4.90
CA LYS A 188 18.69 16.42 4.85
C LYS A 188 19.13 15.62 6.08
N ASP A 189 18.18 15.13 6.87
CA ASP A 189 18.43 14.21 7.98
C ASP A 189 17.75 12.85 7.71
N LEU A 190 18.55 11.79 7.76
CA LEU A 190 18.08 10.41 7.73
C LEU A 190 18.19 9.81 9.13
N THR A 191 17.05 9.58 9.80
CA THR A 191 16.97 9.15 11.18
C THR A 191 16.98 7.62 11.33
N LYS A 192 17.35 7.10 12.51
CA LYS A 192 17.35 5.66 12.78
C LYS A 192 15.97 5.04 12.57
N TRP A 193 15.95 3.81 12.05
CA TRP A 193 14.72 3.09 11.73
C TRP A 193 14.82 1.59 12.06
N GLY A 194 13.69 0.93 12.21
CA GLY A 194 13.58 -0.48 12.61
C GLY A 194 13.29 -0.61 14.11
N ALA A 195 13.80 -1.63 14.75
CA ALA A 195 13.58 -1.87 16.18
C ALA A 195 14.02 -0.69 17.06
N ASP A 196 15.08 0.03 16.65
CA ASP A 196 15.63 1.21 17.31
C ASP A 196 15.18 2.53 16.64
N ALA A 197 13.95 2.56 16.09
CA ALA A 197 13.43 3.74 15.42
C ALA A 197 13.48 4.97 16.34
N GLN A 198 14.04 6.05 15.80
CA GLN A 198 14.11 7.33 16.51
C GLN A 198 12.70 7.91 16.66
N LEU A 199 12.35 8.35 17.87
CA LEU A 199 11.09 9.03 18.19
C LEU A 199 11.30 10.42 18.79
N ASP A 200 12.54 10.84 19.01
CA ASP A 200 12.91 12.21 19.36
C ASP A 200 13.55 12.89 18.14
N PHE A 201 12.87 13.91 17.63
CA PHE A 201 13.24 14.68 16.45
C PHE A 201 13.65 16.12 16.78
N SER A 202 13.83 16.44 18.07
CA SER A 202 14.09 17.81 18.52
C SER A 202 15.36 18.41 17.92
N ALA A 203 16.42 17.62 17.78
CA ALA A 203 17.69 18.06 17.22
C ALA A 203 17.56 18.37 15.70
N GLU A 204 16.87 17.51 14.95
CA GLU A 204 16.66 17.69 13.51
C GLU A 204 15.71 18.86 13.24
N LEU A 205 14.64 18.99 14.04
CA LEU A 205 13.70 20.13 13.94
C LEU A 205 14.39 21.46 14.27
N ALA A 206 15.32 21.48 15.22
CA ALA A 206 16.12 22.67 15.52
C ALA A 206 17.01 23.08 14.33
N LYS A 207 17.64 22.11 13.64
CA LYS A 207 18.41 22.36 12.41
C LYS A 207 17.51 22.87 11.30
N ALA A 208 16.35 22.21 11.07
CA ALA A 208 15.39 22.61 10.06
C ALA A 208 14.90 24.05 10.31
N LYS A 209 14.65 24.43 11.56
CA LYS A 209 14.19 25.77 11.96
C LYS A 209 15.14 26.89 11.54
N VAL A 210 16.44 26.66 11.61
CA VAL A 210 17.47 27.67 11.31
C VAL A 210 18.04 27.51 9.90
N SER A 211 17.56 26.56 9.11
CA SER A 211 18.09 26.26 7.79
C SER A 211 17.81 27.33 6.73
N GLY A 212 16.74 28.10 6.91
CA GLY A 212 16.24 29.03 5.91
C GLY A 212 15.49 28.36 4.76
N ALA A 213 15.05 27.09 4.93
CA ALA A 213 14.22 26.41 3.94
C ALA A 213 12.82 27.03 3.85
N ASP A 214 12.23 27.03 2.66
CA ASP A 214 10.86 27.48 2.41
C ASP A 214 9.83 26.44 2.83
N GLY A 215 10.23 25.15 2.92
CA GLY A 215 9.35 24.06 3.30
C GLY A 215 10.09 22.89 3.95
N LEU A 216 9.35 22.14 4.79
CA LEU A 216 9.82 20.91 5.42
C LEU A 216 9.09 19.73 4.80
N PHE A 217 9.82 18.86 4.09
CA PHE A 217 9.28 17.59 3.61
C PHE A 217 9.62 16.46 4.57
N VAL A 218 8.61 15.64 4.91
CA VAL A 218 8.81 14.54 5.83
C VAL A 218 8.15 13.23 5.38
N PHE A 219 8.78 12.14 5.78
CA PHE A 219 8.23 10.80 5.69
C PHE A 219 8.46 10.06 7.02
N TYR A 220 7.43 9.97 7.85
CA TYR A 220 7.46 9.22 9.12
C TYR A 220 6.16 8.46 9.31
N PRO A 221 6.09 7.16 8.93
CA PRO A 221 4.85 6.37 9.04
C PRO A 221 4.59 5.84 10.45
N GLY A 222 3.33 5.52 10.74
CA GLY A 222 2.88 4.82 11.93
C GLY A 222 3.11 5.61 13.23
N ALA A 223 3.75 4.99 14.24
CA ALA A 223 3.96 5.63 15.54
C ALA A 223 4.88 6.86 15.47
N ALA A 224 5.85 6.84 14.55
CA ALA A 224 6.77 7.97 14.35
C ALA A 224 6.05 9.23 13.85
N SER A 225 4.93 9.07 13.10
CA SER A 225 4.09 10.19 12.67
C SER A 225 3.60 11.04 13.84
N GLY A 226 2.99 10.40 14.84
CA GLY A 226 2.47 11.11 16.01
C GLY A 226 3.57 11.79 16.82
N ALA A 227 4.72 11.13 17.01
CA ALA A 227 5.87 11.69 17.72
C ALA A 227 6.44 12.91 16.98
N PHE A 228 6.64 12.79 15.66
CA PHE A 228 7.13 13.88 14.83
C PHE A 228 6.18 15.08 14.82
N THR A 229 4.91 14.86 14.53
CA THR A 229 3.91 15.93 14.41
C THR A 229 3.74 16.70 15.73
N LYS A 230 3.76 15.99 16.88
CA LYS A 230 3.76 16.61 18.19
C LYS A 230 4.96 17.54 18.37
N GLN A 231 6.17 17.06 18.06
CA GLN A 231 7.40 17.83 18.27
C GLN A 231 7.51 19.00 17.29
N TYR A 232 7.08 18.82 16.03
CA TYR A 232 6.96 19.91 15.06
C TYR A 232 6.05 21.05 15.58
N HIS A 233 4.91 20.69 16.14
CA HIS A 233 3.99 21.65 16.75
C HIS A 233 4.62 22.35 17.98
N GLN A 234 5.23 21.59 18.89
CA GLN A 234 5.88 22.10 20.09
C GLN A 234 7.07 23.02 19.79
N ALA A 235 7.79 22.78 18.68
CA ALA A 235 8.88 23.64 18.21
C ALA A 235 8.40 24.97 17.62
N GLY A 236 7.06 25.20 17.47
CA GLY A 236 6.47 26.41 16.91
C GLY A 236 6.84 26.61 15.44
N LEU A 237 6.92 25.51 14.66
CA LEU A 237 7.37 25.57 13.27
C LEU A 237 6.24 25.84 12.28
N LYS A 238 4.98 25.69 12.65
CA LYS A 238 3.83 25.81 11.75
C LYS A 238 3.86 27.08 10.87
N ASP A 239 4.12 28.22 11.48
CA ASP A 239 4.10 29.52 10.80
C ASP A 239 5.46 29.93 10.22
N LEU A 240 6.51 29.15 10.50
CA LEU A 240 7.89 29.44 10.08
C LEU A 240 8.37 28.53 8.95
N LEU A 241 7.94 27.28 8.94
CA LEU A 241 8.43 26.25 8.05
C LEU A 241 7.27 25.29 7.71
N PRO A 242 6.48 25.55 6.67
CA PRO A 242 5.31 24.77 6.28
C PRO A 242 5.63 23.27 6.13
N LEU A 243 4.73 22.41 6.64
CA LEU A 243 4.89 20.98 6.65
C LEU A 243 4.21 20.33 5.43
N TYR A 244 4.99 19.59 4.68
CA TYR A 244 4.55 18.73 3.58
C TYR A 244 4.95 17.29 3.88
N SER A 245 4.09 16.34 3.55
CA SER A 245 4.42 14.96 3.89
C SER A 245 3.92 13.93 2.89
N VAL A 246 4.51 12.75 2.97
CA VAL A 246 3.96 11.51 2.42
C VAL A 246 3.88 10.49 3.53
N PHE A 247 2.79 9.70 3.61
CA PHE A 247 2.60 8.60 4.56
C PHE A 247 2.80 8.94 6.06
N THR A 248 2.82 10.23 6.41
CA THR A 248 3.00 10.71 7.79
C THR A 248 1.66 11.07 8.40
N ILE A 249 0.83 11.79 7.67
CA ILE A 249 -0.50 12.23 8.11
C ILE A 249 -1.55 11.43 7.33
N ASP A 250 -2.31 10.59 8.03
CA ASP A 250 -3.28 9.67 7.46
C ASP A 250 -4.35 9.23 8.47
N GLY A 251 -5.25 8.31 8.07
CA GLY A 251 -6.30 7.76 8.91
C GLY A 251 -5.83 7.02 10.17
N ILE A 252 -4.53 6.70 10.29
CA ILE A 252 -3.94 6.13 11.52
C ILE A 252 -3.55 7.23 12.51
N SER A 253 -2.92 8.29 12.02
CA SER A 253 -2.37 9.38 12.83
C SER A 253 -3.42 10.42 13.22
N LEU A 254 -4.32 10.79 12.30
CA LEU A 254 -5.29 11.86 12.47
C LEU A 254 -6.17 11.74 13.72
N PRO A 255 -6.76 10.58 14.08
CA PRO A 255 -7.60 10.48 15.27
C PRO A 255 -6.84 10.80 16.57
N LYS A 256 -5.56 10.40 16.66
CA LYS A 256 -4.71 10.67 17.82
C LYS A 256 -4.28 12.14 17.89
N LEU A 257 -3.98 12.74 16.75
CA LEU A 257 -3.59 14.14 16.64
C LEU A 257 -4.78 15.05 16.98
N GLN A 258 -6.00 14.67 16.55
CA GLN A 258 -7.23 15.35 16.89
C GLN A 258 -7.52 15.27 18.40
N ALA A 259 -7.46 14.07 18.98
CA ALA A 259 -7.67 13.87 20.42
C ALA A 259 -6.65 14.64 21.27
N ALA A 260 -5.45 14.87 20.75
CA ALA A 260 -4.41 15.69 21.39
C ALA A 260 -4.51 17.18 21.06
N ASN A 261 -5.52 17.60 20.30
CA ASN A 261 -5.78 18.98 19.87
C ASN A 261 -4.60 19.64 19.10
N PHE A 262 -3.91 18.85 18.24
CA PHE A 262 -2.85 19.40 17.38
C PHE A 262 -3.42 20.01 16.09
N SER A 263 -4.33 20.97 16.21
CA SER A 263 -5.05 21.61 15.11
C SER A 263 -4.13 22.25 14.05
N GLY A 264 -2.86 22.47 14.38
CA GLY A 264 -1.86 23.01 13.47
C GLY A 264 -1.59 22.19 12.21
N ILE A 265 -2.07 20.94 12.15
CA ILE A 265 -1.94 20.08 10.96
C ILE A 265 -3.13 20.20 9.99
N VAL A 266 -4.24 20.79 10.40
CA VAL A 266 -5.37 21.07 9.48
C VAL A 266 -4.87 22.05 8.42
N GLY A 267 -5.13 21.75 7.14
CA GLY A 267 -4.57 22.44 5.99
C GLY A 267 -3.20 21.91 5.53
N SER A 268 -2.59 20.95 6.25
CA SER A 268 -1.34 20.33 5.78
C SER A 268 -1.53 19.51 4.51
N LYS A 269 -0.56 19.59 3.61
CA LYS A 269 -0.57 18.96 2.29
C LYS A 269 0.15 17.63 2.28
N VAL A 270 -0.49 16.65 1.66
CA VAL A 270 0.01 15.26 1.50
C VAL A 270 -0.21 14.80 0.08
N THR A 271 0.71 14.05 -0.50
CA THR A 271 0.48 13.39 -1.79
C THR A 271 0.32 11.89 -1.62
N GLN A 272 -0.62 11.29 -2.39
CA GLN A 272 -0.96 9.87 -2.28
C GLN A 272 -1.67 9.38 -3.54
N GLN A 273 -1.70 8.05 -3.77
CA GLN A 273 -2.42 7.41 -4.88
C GLN A 273 -3.89 7.10 -4.55
N TRP A 274 -4.30 7.26 -3.32
CA TRP A 274 -5.66 6.98 -2.85
C TRP A 274 -6.07 7.99 -1.76
N ASP A 275 -7.38 8.22 -1.66
CA ASP A 275 -7.99 9.05 -0.61
C ASP A 275 -9.40 8.54 -0.28
N PRO A 276 -9.86 8.65 0.98
CA PRO A 276 -11.22 8.27 1.35
C PRO A 276 -12.30 9.08 0.60
N SER A 277 -12.00 10.28 0.10
CA SER A 277 -12.92 11.14 -0.65
C SER A 277 -13.09 10.75 -2.12
N LEU A 278 -12.34 9.77 -2.66
CA LEU A 278 -12.45 9.36 -4.06
C LEU A 278 -13.87 8.93 -4.42
N ASN A 279 -14.42 9.59 -5.46
CA ASN A 279 -15.83 9.49 -5.84
C ASN A 279 -16.10 8.28 -6.76
N ASN A 280 -15.86 7.05 -6.29
CA ASN A 280 -16.33 5.84 -6.94
C ASN A 280 -17.09 4.96 -5.94
N GLN A 281 -18.00 4.10 -6.44
CA GLN A 281 -18.90 3.31 -5.62
C GLN A 281 -18.18 2.33 -4.69
N ALA A 282 -17.11 1.69 -5.18
CA ALA A 282 -16.34 0.72 -4.38
C ALA A 282 -15.67 1.42 -3.19
N ASN A 283 -15.06 2.59 -3.43
CA ASN A 283 -14.41 3.38 -2.39
C ASN A 283 -15.42 3.87 -1.34
N LYS A 284 -16.55 4.44 -1.78
CA LYS A 284 -17.61 4.90 -0.87
C LYS A 284 -18.09 3.78 0.05
N LYS A 285 -18.39 2.61 -0.54
CA LYS A 285 -18.82 1.44 0.24
C LYS A 285 -17.74 1.02 1.26
N PHE A 286 -16.48 0.89 0.81
CA PHE A 286 -15.37 0.51 1.69
C PHE A 286 -15.20 1.49 2.85
N VAL A 287 -15.17 2.81 2.58
CA VAL A 287 -14.97 3.83 3.60
C VAL A 287 -16.12 3.84 4.61
N THR A 288 -17.37 3.72 4.15
CA THR A 288 -18.54 3.66 5.01
C THR A 288 -18.49 2.43 5.93
N ASP A 289 -18.34 1.24 5.35
CA ASP A 289 -18.36 -0.02 6.10
C ASP A 289 -17.16 -0.13 7.07
N PHE A 290 -16.00 0.43 6.68
CA PHE A 290 -14.82 0.49 7.56
C PHE A 290 -15.06 1.44 8.74
N LYS A 291 -15.64 2.64 8.51
CA LYS A 291 -16.02 3.57 9.59
C LYS A 291 -17.04 2.94 10.53
N GLU A 292 -18.07 2.29 10.00
CA GLU A 292 -19.09 1.62 10.81
C GLU A 292 -18.50 0.50 11.68
N GLN A 293 -17.59 -0.30 11.13
CA GLN A 293 -17.05 -1.47 11.83
C GLN A 293 -15.92 -1.12 12.81
N PHE A 294 -15.11 -0.08 12.51
CA PHE A 294 -13.87 0.22 13.26
C PHE A 294 -13.85 1.62 13.89
N GLY A 295 -14.89 2.44 13.70
CA GLY A 295 -15.07 3.75 14.35
C GLY A 295 -14.08 4.82 13.90
N LYS A 296 -13.44 4.66 12.72
CA LYS A 296 -12.47 5.62 12.17
C LYS A 296 -12.38 5.53 10.65
N TYR A 297 -11.82 6.56 10.02
CA TYR A 297 -11.46 6.49 8.61
C TYR A 297 -10.40 5.39 8.36
N PRO A 298 -10.50 4.63 7.25
CA PRO A 298 -9.43 3.72 6.84
C PRO A 298 -8.20 4.51 6.43
N SER A 299 -7.02 3.93 6.68
CA SER A 299 -5.79 4.43 6.10
C SER A 299 -5.62 3.94 4.64
N PHE A 300 -4.68 4.53 3.92
CA PHE A 300 -4.28 3.99 2.61
C PHE A 300 -3.70 2.57 2.73
N TYR A 301 -3.09 2.19 3.86
CA TYR A 301 -2.66 0.81 4.12
C TYR A 301 -3.85 -0.16 4.17
N ALA A 302 -4.93 0.26 4.79
CA ALA A 302 -6.18 -0.50 4.81
C ALA A 302 -6.76 -0.61 3.39
N ALA A 303 -6.86 0.50 2.66
CA ALA A 303 -7.43 0.53 1.32
C ALA A 303 -6.72 -0.42 0.35
N GLN A 304 -5.40 -0.38 0.29
CA GLN A 304 -4.63 -1.25 -0.62
C GLN A 304 -4.58 -2.71 -0.16
N SER A 305 -4.75 -3.00 1.13
CA SER A 305 -4.90 -4.36 1.63
C SER A 305 -6.27 -4.95 1.27
N TYR A 306 -7.32 -4.15 1.33
CA TYR A 306 -8.64 -4.51 0.81
C TYR A 306 -8.59 -4.79 -0.70
N ASP A 307 -7.97 -3.90 -1.47
CA ASP A 307 -7.76 -4.09 -2.92
C ASP A 307 -6.94 -5.34 -3.23
N THR A 308 -5.91 -5.65 -2.42
CA THR A 308 -5.09 -6.87 -2.58
C THR A 308 -5.94 -8.13 -2.52
N ILE A 309 -6.86 -8.25 -1.56
CA ILE A 309 -7.71 -9.43 -1.43
C ILE A 309 -8.71 -9.52 -2.60
N ASN A 310 -9.29 -8.40 -3.03
CA ASN A 310 -10.18 -8.39 -4.18
C ASN A 310 -9.45 -8.74 -5.50
N MET A 311 -8.22 -8.28 -5.67
CA MET A 311 -7.37 -8.63 -6.81
C MET A 311 -7.05 -10.14 -6.81
N ILE A 312 -6.69 -10.72 -5.66
CA ILE A 312 -6.45 -12.16 -5.50
C ILE A 312 -7.72 -12.93 -5.83
N ALA A 313 -8.86 -12.54 -5.27
CA ALA A 313 -10.14 -13.20 -5.52
C ALA A 313 -10.52 -13.19 -7.02
N SER A 314 -10.31 -12.05 -7.71
CA SER A 314 -10.52 -11.94 -9.15
C SER A 314 -9.62 -12.90 -9.95
N ALA A 315 -8.35 -13.03 -9.55
CA ALA A 315 -7.40 -13.95 -10.22
C ALA A 315 -7.77 -15.42 -10.00
N ILE A 316 -8.19 -15.78 -8.76
CA ILE A 316 -8.67 -17.14 -8.45
C ILE A 316 -9.86 -17.50 -9.34
N VAL A 317 -10.83 -16.59 -9.46
CA VAL A 317 -12.01 -16.81 -10.33
C VAL A 317 -11.59 -17.01 -11.79
N ALA A 318 -10.63 -16.22 -12.28
CA ALA A 318 -10.18 -16.29 -13.67
C ALA A 318 -9.49 -17.61 -14.04
N VAL A 319 -8.87 -18.29 -13.07
CA VAL A 319 -8.24 -19.61 -13.26
C VAL A 319 -9.08 -20.78 -12.72
N ASP A 320 -10.34 -20.52 -12.37
CA ASP A 320 -11.26 -21.50 -11.76
C ASP A 320 -10.62 -22.29 -10.60
N GLY A 321 -9.87 -21.58 -9.74
CA GLY A 321 -9.19 -22.13 -8.57
C GLY A 321 -7.95 -22.97 -8.84
N ASP A 322 -7.51 -23.11 -10.10
CA ASP A 322 -6.25 -23.83 -10.43
C ASP A 322 -5.02 -22.97 -10.10
N MET A 323 -4.55 -23.11 -8.86
CA MET A 323 -3.34 -22.42 -8.38
C MET A 323 -2.06 -22.92 -9.00
N SER A 324 -2.09 -23.96 -9.86
CA SER A 324 -0.94 -24.44 -10.64
C SER A 324 -0.81 -23.73 -12.01
N ASP A 325 -1.89 -23.11 -12.50
CA ASP A 325 -1.85 -22.28 -13.72
C ASP A 325 -1.19 -20.92 -13.44
N MET A 326 0.12 -20.92 -13.28
CA MET A 326 0.90 -19.71 -13.03
C MET A 326 0.81 -18.68 -14.15
N ALA A 327 0.61 -19.10 -15.40
CA ALA A 327 0.47 -18.19 -16.54
C ALA A 327 -0.88 -17.48 -16.51
N GLY A 328 -1.96 -18.23 -16.25
CA GLY A 328 -3.30 -17.69 -16.04
C GLY A 328 -3.37 -16.73 -14.86
N LEU A 329 -2.79 -17.10 -13.71
CA LEU A 329 -2.71 -16.24 -12.52
C LEU A 329 -1.99 -14.91 -12.82
N ARG A 330 -0.82 -14.94 -13.47
CA ARG A 330 -0.10 -13.71 -13.86
C ARG A 330 -0.93 -12.84 -14.80
N SER A 331 -1.56 -13.47 -15.79
CA SER A 331 -2.43 -12.75 -16.75
C SER A 331 -3.61 -12.09 -16.05
N ALA A 332 -4.29 -12.83 -15.18
CA ALA A 332 -5.42 -12.35 -14.42
C ALA A 332 -5.06 -11.18 -13.47
N LEU A 333 -3.97 -11.31 -12.72
CA LEU A 333 -3.46 -10.25 -11.85
C LEU A 333 -3.10 -9.01 -12.64
N LYS A 334 -2.40 -9.17 -13.78
CA LYS A 334 -1.99 -8.05 -14.64
C LYS A 334 -3.17 -7.33 -15.28
N SER A 335 -4.29 -8.02 -15.51
CA SER A 335 -5.52 -7.41 -16.06
C SER A 335 -6.19 -6.45 -15.09
N ALA A 336 -5.91 -6.55 -13.79
CA ALA A 336 -6.53 -5.76 -12.72
C ALA A 336 -8.08 -5.70 -12.83
N ASN A 337 -8.70 -6.82 -13.21
CA ASN A 337 -10.14 -6.91 -13.48
C ASN A 337 -10.97 -7.07 -12.20
N TYR A 338 -10.96 -6.07 -11.35
CA TYR A 338 -11.78 -5.97 -10.13
C TYR A 338 -12.16 -4.51 -9.85
N ASN A 339 -13.12 -4.31 -8.96
CA ASN A 339 -13.56 -2.96 -8.57
C ASN A 339 -12.61 -2.35 -7.55
N SER A 340 -11.47 -1.81 -8.02
CA SER A 340 -10.49 -1.16 -7.16
C SER A 340 -11.04 0.12 -6.52
N LEU A 341 -10.67 0.35 -5.26
CA LEU A 341 -10.98 1.57 -4.51
C LEU A 341 -10.37 2.83 -5.16
N ARG A 342 -9.31 2.67 -5.95
CA ARG A 342 -8.63 3.76 -6.70
C ARG A 342 -9.27 4.03 -8.06
N GLY A 343 -10.29 3.26 -8.45
CA GLY A 343 -10.83 3.24 -9.80
C GLY A 343 -9.96 2.39 -10.74
N LYS A 344 -10.12 2.59 -12.05
CA LYS A 344 -9.36 1.84 -13.05
C LYS A 344 -7.90 2.25 -13.07
N TYR A 345 -7.02 1.27 -13.15
CA TYR A 345 -5.58 1.43 -13.37
C TYR A 345 -5.07 0.27 -14.24
N SER A 346 -3.85 0.35 -14.70
CA SER A 346 -3.19 -0.73 -15.45
C SER A 346 -1.83 -1.05 -14.82
N TYR A 347 -1.24 -2.17 -15.21
CA TYR A 347 0.10 -2.54 -14.80
C TYR A 347 1.15 -2.23 -15.88
N GLY A 348 2.30 -1.69 -15.45
CA GLY A 348 3.50 -1.60 -16.27
C GLY A 348 4.12 -2.97 -16.58
N ASN A 349 5.17 -3.01 -17.38
CA ASN A 349 5.93 -4.23 -17.66
C ASN A 349 6.50 -4.87 -16.39
N ASN A 350 6.80 -4.09 -15.38
CA ASN A 350 7.37 -4.48 -14.08
C ASN A 350 6.33 -4.85 -13.01
N ASN A 351 5.06 -4.97 -13.38
CA ASN A 351 3.94 -5.28 -12.49
C ASN A 351 3.77 -4.28 -11.33
N PHE A 352 4.12 -3.00 -11.57
CA PHE A 352 3.73 -1.86 -10.74
C PHE A 352 2.56 -1.12 -11.40
N PRO A 353 1.62 -0.55 -10.60
CA PRO A 353 0.47 0.15 -11.13
C PRO A 353 0.84 1.44 -11.87
N ILE A 354 0.22 1.64 -13.03
CA ILE A 354 0.13 2.93 -13.74
C ILE A 354 -1.17 3.57 -13.28
N GLN A 355 -1.09 4.62 -12.46
CA GLN A 355 -2.23 5.17 -11.73
C GLN A 355 -2.09 6.67 -11.48
N ASN A 356 -3.17 7.26 -10.95
CA ASN A 356 -3.16 8.67 -10.57
C ASN A 356 -2.48 8.88 -9.19
N PHE A 357 -1.92 10.08 -9.02
CA PHE A 357 -1.44 10.58 -7.73
C PHE A 357 -2.07 11.93 -7.45
N TYR A 358 -2.55 12.12 -6.23
CA TYR A 358 -3.35 13.25 -5.81
C TYR A 358 -2.59 14.11 -4.79
N LEU A 359 -2.81 15.41 -4.86
CA LEU A 359 -2.61 16.30 -3.73
C LEU A 359 -3.85 16.21 -2.83
N ARG A 360 -3.63 15.99 -1.55
CA ARG A 360 -4.68 15.93 -0.54
C ARG A 360 -4.40 16.95 0.54
N GLU A 361 -5.43 17.45 1.16
CA GLU A 361 -5.35 18.36 2.30
C GLU A 361 -6.02 17.75 3.51
N VAL A 362 -5.48 18.01 4.70
CA VAL A 362 -6.10 17.62 5.97
C VAL A 362 -7.25 18.56 6.24
N VAL A 363 -8.45 18.01 6.37
CA VAL A 363 -9.69 18.76 6.60
C VAL A 363 -10.46 18.22 7.82
N GLU A 364 -11.42 18.99 8.30
CA GLU A 364 -12.44 18.52 9.22
C GLU A 364 -13.72 18.23 8.43
N ASP A 365 -14.27 17.03 8.58
CA ASP A 365 -15.50 16.62 7.93
C ASP A 365 -16.75 17.22 8.63
N SER A 366 -17.93 16.98 8.05
CA SER A 366 -19.20 17.48 8.60
C SER A 366 -19.54 16.92 9.99
N ASP A 367 -18.93 15.81 10.39
CA ASP A 367 -19.11 15.17 11.69
C ASP A 367 -18.07 15.64 12.70
N GLY A 368 -17.17 16.55 12.31
CA GLY A 368 -16.09 17.08 13.13
C GLY A 368 -14.86 16.16 13.21
N ASN A 369 -14.72 15.14 12.36
CA ASN A 369 -13.55 14.27 12.35
C ASN A 369 -12.50 14.80 11.40
N TRP A 370 -11.22 14.70 11.78
CA TRP A 370 -10.14 15.02 10.87
C TRP A 370 -9.90 13.88 9.89
N THR A 371 -9.87 14.25 8.62
CA THR A 371 -9.63 13.33 7.49
C THR A 371 -8.80 14.04 6.42
N THR A 372 -8.65 13.44 5.27
CA THR A 372 -8.08 14.09 4.09
C THR A 372 -9.09 14.11 2.96
N GLU A 373 -8.97 15.11 2.08
CA GLU A 373 -9.69 15.10 0.81
C GLU A 373 -8.79 15.49 -0.36
N VAL A 374 -9.15 15.02 -1.55
CA VAL A 374 -8.42 15.34 -2.79
C VAL A 374 -8.72 16.80 -3.18
N VAL A 375 -7.66 17.59 -3.33
CA VAL A 375 -7.72 18.97 -3.80
C VAL A 375 -7.20 19.15 -5.22
N ASP A 376 -6.32 18.23 -5.70
CA ASP A 376 -5.81 18.24 -7.07
C ASP A 376 -5.33 16.83 -7.50
N THR A 377 -5.32 16.57 -8.81
CA THR A 377 -4.68 15.41 -9.41
C THR A 377 -3.33 15.84 -9.99
N VAL A 378 -2.26 15.47 -9.31
CA VAL A 378 -0.89 15.88 -9.69
C VAL A 378 -0.38 15.10 -10.90
N PHE A 379 -0.55 13.77 -10.87
CA PHE A 379 -0.22 12.88 -11.97
C PHE A 379 -1.43 12.06 -12.42
N ILE A 380 -1.59 11.91 -13.72
CA ILE A 380 -2.63 11.08 -14.34
C ILE A 380 -1.95 9.91 -15.05
N ASN A 381 -2.36 8.67 -14.72
CA ASN A 381 -1.81 7.44 -15.30
C ASN A 381 -0.27 7.43 -15.28
N HIS A 382 0.32 7.73 -14.14
CA HIS A 382 1.76 7.85 -14.00
C HIS A 382 2.42 6.48 -13.84
N GLN A 383 3.33 6.15 -14.75
CA GLN A 383 4.20 4.99 -14.67
C GLN A 383 5.43 5.31 -13.82
N ASP A 384 5.91 4.34 -13.05
CA ASP A 384 7.10 4.53 -12.23
C ASP A 384 8.38 4.69 -13.07
N PRO A 385 9.39 5.42 -12.52
CA PRO A 385 10.61 5.75 -13.28
C PRO A 385 11.56 4.56 -13.48
N PHE A 386 11.33 3.40 -12.84
CA PHE A 386 12.21 2.23 -12.91
C PHE A 386 11.71 1.16 -13.89
N ALA A 387 10.53 1.33 -14.48
CA ALA A 387 9.96 0.38 -15.44
C ALA A 387 10.90 0.08 -16.61
N ALA A 388 11.69 1.06 -17.05
CA ALA A 388 12.69 0.88 -18.13
C ALA A 388 13.89 0.00 -17.72
N GLU A 389 14.16 -0.15 -16.42
CA GLU A 389 15.23 -1.03 -15.91
C GLU A 389 14.79 -2.49 -15.77
N CYS A 390 13.48 -2.75 -15.82
CA CYS A 390 12.91 -4.08 -15.76
C CYS A 390 13.00 -4.78 -17.11
N LYS A 391 13.53 -6.01 -17.12
CA LYS A 391 13.75 -6.81 -18.35
C LYS A 391 12.55 -7.68 -18.73
N LEU A 392 11.45 -7.66 -17.97
CA LEU A 392 10.20 -8.33 -18.36
C LEU A 392 9.60 -7.67 -19.60
N LYS A 393 9.09 -8.53 -20.50
CA LYS A 393 8.48 -8.08 -21.77
C LYS A 393 6.97 -7.91 -21.62
#